data_fbf566759e4035e5c98bd3c8162768bb
#
_entry.id   fbf566759e4035e5c98bd3c8162768bb
#
_cell.length_a   1.000
_cell.length_b   1.000
_cell.length_c   1.000
_cell.angle_alpha   90.00
_cell.angle_beta   90.00
_cell.angle_gamma   90.00
#
_symmetry.space_group_name_H-M   'P 1'
#
loop_
_entity.id
_entity.type
_entity.pdbx_description
1 polymer ?
#
loop_
_entity_poly.entity_id
_entity_poly.type
_entity_poly.pdbx_seq_one_letter_code
_entity_poly.pdbx_strand_id
1 'polypeptide(L)'
;MSAAAMLPGQDPGAHRKNLIKLLETASRRRHLWDVFGDFVEMAALSLANAVDLAQRDRREETYLRLIARYEPDEQQLFPKMLGELVCALEYGPDDVLGKVFGELDLGNSARGQFFTPFEVCSLMAGLIVGDGADMRERIKQRGFITLNEPAAGAGAMVIAMAQAMQYAGLNYQQDLHVTAQDIDSRAVHMAYVQLSLMHVPAIVILGNTLALEEREHWYTPAHILGFWNQKLRRGYALGSAMDARPAEPLRTPPPILIPSPAAAKGEQMALF
;
A
#
# COMPACT_ATOMS: atom_id res chain seq x y z
N MET A 1 7.57 21.53 15.39
CA MET A 1 8.47 22.15 14.41
C MET A 1 9.87 21.63 14.66
N SER A 2 10.28 20.64 13.91
CA SER A 2 11.71 20.33 13.75
C SER A 2 11.87 19.99 12.28
N ALA A 3 12.41 20.95 11.51
CA ALA A 3 12.96 20.63 10.21
C ALA A 3 14.09 19.64 10.50
N ALA A 4 13.93 18.40 10.04
CA ALA A 4 15.00 17.44 10.04
C ALA A 4 16.17 18.13 9.33
N ALA A 5 17.29 18.30 10.05
CA ALA A 5 18.50 18.89 9.51
C ALA A 5 18.90 18.02 8.31
N MET A 6 18.76 18.57 7.11
CA MET A 6 19.26 17.95 5.88
C MET A 6 20.72 17.64 6.10
N LEU A 7 21.07 16.36 6.02
CA LEU A 7 22.49 15.97 5.93
C LEU A 7 23.07 16.66 4.68
N PRO A 8 24.15 17.40 4.77
CA PRO A 8 24.71 18.09 3.63
C PRO A 8 25.27 17.08 2.64
N GLY A 9 24.68 16.95 1.46
CA GLY A 9 25.41 16.45 0.31
C GLY A 9 24.75 15.49 -0.67
N GLN A 10 23.50 15.03 -0.51
CA GLN A 10 22.89 14.21 -1.58
C GLN A 10 21.44 14.61 -1.83
N ASP A 11 21.13 14.97 -3.07
CA ASP A 11 19.82 15.21 -3.62
C ASP A 11 19.05 13.87 -3.74
N PRO A 12 17.74 13.78 -3.40
CA PRO A 12 16.91 12.58 -3.65
C PRO A 12 17.05 12.05 -5.07
N GLY A 13 17.22 12.96 -6.05
CA GLY A 13 17.46 12.62 -7.45
C GLY A 13 18.79 11.89 -7.67
N ALA A 14 19.80 12.09 -6.83
CA ALA A 14 21.07 11.37 -6.93
C ALA A 14 20.90 9.90 -6.53
N HIS A 15 20.15 9.61 -5.45
CA HIS A 15 19.85 8.25 -5.01
C HIS A 15 19.02 7.50 -6.05
N ARG A 16 18.03 8.14 -6.66
CA ARG A 16 17.26 7.56 -7.77
C ARG A 16 18.15 7.21 -8.97
N LYS A 17 19.05 8.11 -9.37
CA LYS A 17 20.01 7.84 -10.44
C LYS A 17 20.99 6.70 -10.12
N ASN A 18 21.42 6.59 -8.87
CA ASN A 18 22.26 5.49 -8.41
C ASN A 18 21.50 4.15 -8.46
N LEU A 19 20.24 4.13 -8.01
CA LEU A 19 19.37 2.96 -8.11
C LEU A 19 19.23 2.50 -9.58
N ILE A 20 19.00 3.41 -10.51
CA ILE A 20 18.94 3.12 -11.96
C ILE A 20 20.24 2.49 -12.45
N LYS A 21 21.41 3.07 -12.12
CA LYS A 21 22.71 2.50 -12.51
C LYS A 21 22.95 1.10 -11.95
N LEU A 22 22.50 0.83 -10.72
CA LEU A 22 22.61 -0.50 -10.11
C LEU A 22 21.75 -1.51 -10.84
N LEU A 23 20.50 -1.14 -11.20
CA LEU A 23 19.59 -1.96 -11.99
C LEU A 23 20.16 -2.28 -13.38
N GLU A 24 20.66 -1.27 -14.09
CA GLU A 24 21.34 -1.44 -15.39
C GLU A 24 22.58 -2.33 -15.28
N THR A 25 23.33 -2.22 -14.18
CA THR A 25 24.51 -3.04 -13.93
C THR A 25 24.12 -4.51 -13.72
N ALA A 26 23.07 -4.78 -12.96
CA ALA A 26 22.57 -6.13 -12.71
C ALA A 26 21.87 -6.73 -13.96
N SER A 27 21.45 -5.89 -14.92
CA SER A 27 20.74 -6.33 -16.12
C SER A 27 21.65 -6.67 -17.32
N ARG A 28 22.99 -6.64 -17.15
CA ARG A 28 23.93 -6.93 -18.26
C ARG A 28 23.72 -8.28 -18.94
N ARG A 29 23.20 -9.25 -18.21
CA ARG A 29 22.96 -10.63 -18.69
C ARG A 29 21.48 -11.00 -18.74
N ARG A 30 20.57 -10.05 -18.39
CA ARG A 30 19.13 -10.27 -18.28
C ARG A 30 18.35 -9.07 -18.74
N HIS A 31 17.08 -9.24 -19.03
CA HIS A 31 16.23 -8.10 -19.33
C HIS A 31 16.04 -7.24 -18.08
N LEU A 32 16.18 -5.94 -18.25
CA LEU A 32 16.04 -4.95 -17.18
C LEU A 32 14.66 -5.05 -16.48
N TRP A 33 13.63 -5.38 -17.25
CA TRP A 33 12.28 -5.67 -16.77
C TRP A 33 12.25 -6.79 -15.72
N ASP A 34 12.99 -7.88 -15.97
CA ASP A 34 13.04 -9.03 -15.05
C ASP A 34 13.84 -8.69 -13.80
N VAL A 35 14.98 -8.01 -13.96
CA VAL A 35 15.82 -7.57 -12.83
C VAL A 35 15.08 -6.61 -11.93
N PHE A 36 14.34 -5.64 -12.49
CA PHE A 36 13.51 -4.73 -11.72
C PHE A 36 12.40 -5.48 -10.97
N GLY A 37 11.72 -6.42 -11.64
CA GLY A 37 10.70 -7.26 -11.01
C GLY A 37 11.26 -8.10 -9.87
N ASP A 38 12.37 -8.80 -10.09
CA ASP A 38 13.05 -9.59 -9.07
C ASP A 38 13.52 -8.70 -7.89
N PHE A 39 13.99 -7.48 -8.15
CA PHE A 39 14.38 -6.52 -7.11
C PHE A 39 13.21 -6.15 -6.20
N VAL A 40 12.10 -5.69 -6.78
CA VAL A 40 10.95 -5.25 -5.96
C VAL A 40 10.29 -6.42 -5.23
N GLU A 41 10.27 -7.63 -5.83
CA GLU A 41 9.76 -8.84 -5.17
C GLU A 41 10.66 -9.25 -4.01
N MET A 42 11.98 -9.33 -4.19
CA MET A 42 12.91 -9.66 -3.11
C MET A 42 12.90 -8.62 -1.98
N ALA A 43 12.78 -7.35 -2.30
CA ALA A 43 12.64 -6.29 -1.29
C ALA A 43 11.33 -6.45 -0.50
N ALA A 44 10.21 -6.73 -1.17
CA ALA A 44 8.93 -7.00 -0.53
C ALA A 44 8.98 -8.21 0.39
N LEU A 45 9.55 -9.33 -0.07
CA LEU A 45 9.73 -10.55 0.71
C LEU A 45 10.58 -10.29 1.96
N SER A 46 11.68 -9.55 1.84
CA SER A 46 12.56 -9.24 2.96
C SER A 46 11.87 -8.40 4.04
N LEU A 47 11.13 -7.36 3.63
CA LEU A 47 10.38 -6.50 4.55
C LEU A 47 9.24 -7.26 5.24
N ALA A 48 8.51 -8.09 4.48
CA ALA A 48 7.41 -8.89 5.02
C ALA A 48 7.89 -9.94 6.02
N ASN A 49 9.01 -10.63 5.73
CA ASN A 49 9.58 -11.66 6.59
C ASN A 49 10.03 -11.13 7.96
N ALA A 50 10.28 -9.82 8.08
CA ALA A 50 10.65 -9.19 9.33
C ALA A 50 9.48 -9.11 10.34
N VAL A 51 8.23 -9.10 9.87
CA VAL A 51 7.05 -8.80 10.70
C VAL A 51 5.92 -9.81 10.58
N ASP A 52 5.70 -10.42 9.41
CA ASP A 52 4.67 -11.44 9.17
C ASP A 52 5.30 -12.84 9.17
N LEU A 53 5.42 -13.39 10.37
CA LEU A 53 6.08 -14.68 10.58
C LEU A 53 5.25 -15.88 10.07
N ALA A 54 3.95 -15.71 9.87
CA ALA A 54 3.06 -16.81 9.46
C ALA A 54 3.40 -17.36 8.05
N GLN A 55 3.93 -16.50 7.17
CA GLN A 55 4.28 -16.87 5.80
C GLN A 55 5.79 -16.87 5.53
N ARG A 56 6.60 -16.73 6.58
CA ARG A 56 8.04 -16.51 6.47
C ARG A 56 8.75 -17.60 5.67
N ASP A 57 8.50 -18.87 5.99
CA ASP A 57 9.23 -19.98 5.36
C ASP A 57 8.97 -20.03 3.85
N ARG A 58 7.72 -19.86 3.43
CA ARG A 58 7.34 -19.83 2.00
C ARG A 58 7.98 -18.64 1.28
N ARG A 59 7.99 -17.47 1.93
CA ARG A 59 8.58 -16.25 1.36
C ARG A 59 10.10 -16.35 1.27
N GLU A 60 10.72 -16.94 2.28
CA GLU A 60 12.16 -17.17 2.30
C GLU A 60 12.59 -18.13 1.18
N GLU A 61 11.86 -19.22 0.97
CA GLU A 61 12.09 -20.13 -0.16
C GLU A 61 12.02 -19.39 -1.50
N THR A 62 11.02 -18.51 -1.66
CA THR A 62 10.87 -17.69 -2.87
C THR A 62 12.05 -16.74 -3.04
N TYR A 63 12.46 -16.04 -1.97
CA TYR A 63 13.61 -15.16 -1.98
C TYR A 63 14.89 -15.88 -2.40
N LEU A 64 15.18 -17.03 -1.78
CA LEU A 64 16.37 -17.83 -2.09
C LEU A 64 16.36 -18.33 -3.54
N ARG A 65 15.21 -18.72 -4.05
CA ARG A 65 15.06 -19.12 -5.45
C ARG A 65 15.30 -17.97 -6.44
N LEU A 66 14.87 -16.75 -6.10
CA LEU A 66 15.08 -15.55 -6.93
C LEU A 66 16.54 -15.16 -6.93
N ILE A 67 17.16 -15.01 -5.75
CA ILE A 67 18.54 -14.55 -5.65
C ILE A 67 19.54 -15.55 -6.24
N ALA A 68 19.24 -16.86 -6.19
CA ALA A 68 20.07 -17.91 -6.79
C ALA A 68 20.17 -17.83 -8.33
N ARG A 69 19.35 -17.04 -8.99
CA ARG A 69 19.44 -16.78 -10.43
C ARG A 69 20.61 -15.88 -10.80
N TYR A 70 21.17 -15.15 -9.82
CA TYR A 70 22.19 -14.12 -10.00
C TYR A 70 23.55 -14.61 -9.58
N GLU A 71 24.59 -14.14 -10.27
CA GLU A 71 25.98 -14.44 -9.89
C GLU A 71 26.34 -13.71 -8.58
N PRO A 72 27.34 -14.19 -7.81
CA PRO A 72 27.68 -13.62 -6.50
C PRO A 72 27.97 -12.12 -6.50
N ASP A 73 28.56 -11.58 -7.57
CA ASP A 73 28.80 -10.16 -7.75
C ASP A 73 27.52 -9.36 -8.04
N GLU A 74 26.60 -9.94 -8.80
CA GLU A 74 25.28 -9.37 -9.06
C GLU A 74 24.39 -9.39 -7.79
N GLN A 75 24.44 -10.47 -7.00
CA GLN A 75 23.67 -10.60 -5.74
C GLN A 75 23.93 -9.44 -4.77
N GLN A 76 25.18 -8.96 -4.71
CA GLN A 76 25.58 -7.85 -3.84
C GLN A 76 24.99 -6.50 -4.29
N LEU A 77 24.42 -6.40 -5.49
CA LEU A 77 23.81 -5.17 -5.97
C LEU A 77 22.42 -4.94 -5.35
N PHE A 78 21.66 -6.00 -5.07
CA PHE A 78 20.29 -5.88 -4.54
C PHE A 78 20.21 -5.17 -3.18
N PRO A 79 21.02 -5.50 -2.17
CA PRO A 79 21.05 -4.73 -0.93
C PRO A 79 21.44 -3.25 -1.15
N LYS A 80 22.32 -2.95 -2.11
CA LYS A 80 22.69 -1.58 -2.45
C LYS A 80 21.53 -0.84 -3.11
N MET A 81 20.76 -1.50 -3.99
CA MET A 81 19.54 -0.94 -4.59
C MET A 81 18.52 -0.57 -3.50
N LEU A 82 18.29 -1.47 -2.53
CA LEU A 82 17.41 -1.19 -1.41
C LEU A 82 17.93 -0.02 -0.56
N GLY A 83 19.24 0.05 -0.32
CA GLY A 83 19.87 1.17 0.39
C GLY A 83 19.63 2.51 -0.31
N GLU A 84 19.81 2.58 -1.63
CA GLU A 84 19.54 3.80 -2.42
C GLU A 84 18.06 4.20 -2.37
N LEU A 85 17.14 3.22 -2.40
CA LEU A 85 15.72 3.48 -2.27
C LEU A 85 15.37 4.04 -0.88
N VAL A 86 15.91 3.45 0.19
CA VAL A 86 15.74 3.94 1.58
C VAL A 86 16.22 5.39 1.68
N CYS A 87 17.47 5.67 1.23
CA CYS A 87 18.02 7.01 1.27
C CYS A 87 17.17 8.02 0.45
N ALA A 88 16.63 7.63 -0.70
CA ALA A 88 15.75 8.49 -1.47
C ALA A 88 14.46 8.86 -0.72
N LEU A 89 13.88 7.91 0.04
CA LEU A 89 12.65 8.09 0.80
C LEU A 89 12.83 8.79 2.16
N GLU A 90 14.06 8.93 2.66
CA GLU A 90 14.35 9.70 3.88
C GLU A 90 14.03 11.20 3.75
N TYR A 91 13.96 11.71 2.52
CA TYR A 91 13.60 13.11 2.26
C TYR A 91 12.08 13.38 2.35
N GLY A 92 11.28 12.36 2.52
CA GLY A 92 9.82 12.42 2.66
C GLY A 92 9.08 11.53 1.68
N PRO A 93 7.74 11.52 1.74
CA PRO A 93 6.94 10.71 0.82
C PRO A 93 7.16 11.10 -0.64
N ASP A 94 7.64 10.16 -1.45
CA ASP A 94 7.83 10.32 -2.89
C ASP A 94 7.66 8.98 -3.61
N ASP A 95 7.14 9.01 -4.85
CA ASP A 95 7.00 7.83 -5.70
C ASP A 95 8.31 7.52 -6.44
N VAL A 96 9.30 7.06 -5.68
CA VAL A 96 10.65 6.76 -6.21
C VAL A 96 10.62 5.61 -7.21
N LEU A 97 9.93 4.49 -6.89
CA LEU A 97 9.88 3.32 -7.76
C LEU A 97 9.04 3.56 -9.02
N GLY A 98 7.93 4.29 -8.93
CA GLY A 98 7.16 4.66 -10.10
C GLY A 98 7.94 5.57 -11.05
N LYS A 99 8.71 6.52 -10.51
CA LYS A 99 9.61 7.36 -11.32
C LYS A 99 10.74 6.54 -11.97
N VAL A 100 11.37 5.61 -11.23
CA VAL A 100 12.38 4.69 -11.79
C VAL A 100 11.78 3.84 -12.91
N PHE A 101 10.58 3.29 -12.68
CA PHE A 101 9.86 2.50 -13.67
C PHE A 101 9.59 3.28 -14.96
N GLY A 102 9.17 4.54 -14.83
CA GLY A 102 8.95 5.44 -15.96
C GLY A 102 10.25 5.84 -16.69
N GLU A 103 11.31 6.17 -15.94
CA GLU A 103 12.62 6.57 -16.53
C GLU A 103 13.29 5.42 -17.28
N LEU A 104 13.09 4.18 -16.84
CA LEU A 104 13.61 2.99 -17.49
C LEU A 104 12.71 2.46 -18.62
N ASP A 105 11.61 3.18 -18.94
CA ASP A 105 10.61 2.79 -19.95
C ASP A 105 10.13 1.33 -19.78
N LEU A 106 9.94 0.93 -18.52
CA LEU A 106 9.48 -0.41 -18.18
C LEU A 106 7.96 -0.57 -18.38
N GLY A 107 7.26 0.51 -18.71
CA GLY A 107 5.84 0.48 -19.06
C GLY A 107 5.60 -0.31 -20.34
N ASN A 108 4.69 -1.28 -20.28
CA ASN A 108 4.32 -2.02 -21.47
C ASN A 108 3.11 -1.37 -22.13
N SER A 109 3.36 -0.52 -23.14
CA SER A 109 2.31 0.14 -23.93
C SER A 109 1.34 -0.85 -24.58
N ALA A 110 1.80 -2.05 -24.93
CA ALA A 110 0.98 -3.11 -25.49
C ALA A 110 -0.02 -3.72 -24.46
N ARG A 111 0.25 -3.58 -23.16
CA ARG A 111 -0.62 -4.01 -22.06
C ARG A 111 -1.43 -2.87 -21.45
N GLY A 112 -1.29 -1.64 -21.96
CA GLY A 112 -2.01 -0.46 -21.46
C GLY A 112 -1.64 -0.07 -20.02
N GLN A 113 -0.47 -0.47 -19.52
CA GLN A 113 -0.02 -0.19 -18.17
C GLN A 113 0.69 1.17 -18.13
N PHE A 114 -0.07 2.19 -17.78
CA PHE A 114 0.44 3.55 -17.57
C PHE A 114 0.17 3.95 -16.12
N PHE A 115 1.21 4.30 -15.39
CA PHE A 115 1.03 4.89 -14.08
C PHE A 115 0.61 6.36 -14.21
N THR A 116 -0.31 6.79 -13.37
CA THR A 116 -0.68 8.20 -13.30
C THR A 116 0.54 9.03 -12.86
N PRO A 117 0.90 10.10 -13.56
CA PRO A 117 2.01 10.96 -13.15
C PRO A 117 1.84 11.44 -11.71
N PHE A 118 2.92 11.42 -10.94
CA PHE A 118 2.90 11.74 -9.52
C PHE A 118 2.39 13.17 -9.26
N GLU A 119 2.68 14.11 -10.15
CA GLU A 119 2.20 15.50 -10.08
C GLU A 119 0.68 15.60 -10.13
N VAL A 120 0.03 14.75 -10.93
CA VAL A 120 -1.44 14.65 -10.99
C VAL A 120 -1.99 14.07 -9.69
N CYS A 121 -1.36 13.01 -9.17
CA CYS A 121 -1.72 12.44 -7.88
C CYS A 121 -1.58 13.47 -6.75
N SER A 122 -0.49 14.25 -6.74
CA SER A 122 -0.24 15.30 -5.75
C SER A 122 -1.29 16.41 -5.81
N LEU A 123 -1.69 16.82 -7.01
CA LEU A 123 -2.77 17.80 -7.18
C LEU A 123 -4.09 17.25 -6.61
N MET A 124 -4.47 16.04 -6.97
CA MET A 124 -5.71 15.41 -6.49
C MET A 124 -5.70 15.24 -4.96
N ALA A 125 -4.60 14.74 -4.40
CA ALA A 125 -4.44 14.58 -2.96
C ALA A 125 -4.52 15.94 -2.24
N GLY A 126 -3.88 16.97 -2.77
CA GLY A 126 -3.95 18.32 -2.24
C GLY A 126 -5.38 18.88 -2.20
N LEU A 127 -6.18 18.63 -3.24
CA LEU A 127 -7.60 19.02 -3.28
C LEU A 127 -8.44 18.25 -2.25
N ILE A 128 -8.15 16.96 -2.03
CA ILE A 128 -8.87 16.12 -1.07
C ILE A 128 -8.53 16.51 0.37
N VAL A 129 -7.26 16.73 0.66
CA VAL A 129 -6.78 17.06 2.01
C VAL A 129 -7.10 18.52 2.38
N GLY A 130 -6.97 19.43 1.42
CA GLY A 130 -7.14 20.87 1.65
C GLY A 130 -6.24 21.38 2.78
N ASP A 131 -6.82 22.10 3.73
CA ASP A 131 -6.11 22.53 4.95
C ASP A 131 -6.07 21.47 6.07
N GLY A 132 -6.66 20.29 5.83
CA GLY A 132 -6.72 19.16 6.76
C GLY A 132 -7.76 19.31 7.89
N ALA A 133 -8.60 20.33 7.89
CA ALA A 133 -9.55 20.57 8.99
C ALA A 133 -10.57 19.42 9.12
N ASP A 134 -11.17 18.97 8.03
CA ASP A 134 -12.14 17.88 8.03
C ASP A 134 -11.47 16.55 8.47
N MET A 135 -10.26 16.31 8.02
CA MET A 135 -9.50 15.11 8.42
C MET A 135 -9.17 15.14 9.91
N ARG A 136 -8.73 16.29 10.45
CA ARG A 136 -8.49 16.45 11.90
C ARG A 136 -9.72 16.15 12.73
N GLU A 137 -10.88 16.61 12.30
CA GLU A 137 -12.13 16.32 13.03
C GLU A 137 -12.46 14.83 12.98
N ARG A 138 -12.33 14.17 11.84
CA ARG A 138 -12.52 12.70 11.71
C ARG A 138 -11.53 11.92 12.55
N ILE A 139 -10.25 12.32 12.56
CA ILE A 139 -9.21 11.70 13.40
C ILE A 139 -9.55 11.89 14.88
N LYS A 140 -9.96 13.08 15.31
CA LYS A 140 -10.39 13.32 16.69
C LYS A 140 -11.56 12.42 17.10
N GLN A 141 -12.52 12.20 16.20
CA GLN A 141 -13.69 11.38 16.46
C GLN A 141 -13.36 9.89 16.50
N ARG A 142 -12.69 9.38 15.47
CA ARG A 142 -12.48 7.96 15.22
C ARG A 142 -11.07 7.48 15.57
N GLY A 143 -10.10 8.38 15.62
CA GLY A 143 -8.69 8.10 15.84
C GLY A 143 -7.91 7.78 14.57
N PHE A 144 -8.55 7.69 13.41
CA PHE A 144 -7.92 7.49 12.10
C PHE A 144 -8.89 7.75 10.95
N ILE A 145 -8.33 7.88 9.74
CA ILE A 145 -9.04 7.87 8.47
C ILE A 145 -8.63 6.66 7.65
N THR A 146 -9.48 6.26 6.70
CA THR A 146 -9.21 5.16 5.78
C THR A 146 -9.20 5.64 4.35
N LEU A 147 -8.27 5.10 3.57
CA LEU A 147 -8.15 5.31 2.12
C LEU A 147 -8.27 3.96 1.42
N ASN A 148 -9.06 3.89 0.36
CA ASN A 148 -9.13 2.73 -0.53
C ASN A 148 -8.66 3.14 -1.92
N GLU A 149 -7.68 2.42 -2.45
CA GLU A 149 -7.12 2.62 -3.79
C GLU A 149 -7.22 1.31 -4.59
N PRO A 150 -8.21 1.19 -5.47
CA PRO A 150 -8.53 -0.07 -6.15
C PRO A 150 -7.66 -0.38 -7.38
N ALA A 151 -6.79 0.54 -7.80
CA ALA A 151 -5.86 0.39 -8.92
C ALA A 151 -4.54 1.10 -8.59
N ALA A 152 -3.87 0.59 -7.57
CA ALA A 152 -2.82 1.30 -6.85
C ALA A 152 -1.55 1.57 -7.69
N GLY A 153 -1.26 0.75 -8.71
CA GLY A 153 0.02 0.84 -9.41
C GLY A 153 1.20 0.74 -8.45
N ALA A 154 2.16 1.63 -8.59
CA ALA A 154 3.29 1.75 -7.64
C ALA A 154 2.91 2.37 -6.28
N GLY A 155 1.66 2.79 -6.09
CA GLY A 155 1.17 3.46 -4.88
C GLY A 155 1.19 4.99 -4.96
N ALA A 156 1.35 5.57 -6.14
CA ALA A 156 1.53 7.01 -6.33
C ALA A 156 0.43 7.87 -5.66
N MET A 157 -0.85 7.48 -5.79
CA MET A 157 -1.97 8.21 -5.17
C MET A 157 -1.90 8.14 -3.64
N VAL A 158 -1.58 6.98 -3.08
CA VAL A 158 -1.42 6.79 -1.63
C VAL A 158 -0.27 7.62 -1.09
N ILE A 159 0.86 7.63 -1.81
CA ILE A 159 2.05 8.41 -1.47
C ILE A 159 1.75 9.91 -1.51
N ALA A 160 1.05 10.36 -2.54
CA ALA A 160 0.60 11.75 -2.67
C ALA A 160 -0.34 12.15 -1.53
N MET A 161 -1.24 11.26 -1.10
CA MET A 161 -2.11 11.48 0.06
C MET A 161 -1.28 11.61 1.34
N ALA A 162 -0.30 10.73 1.58
CA ALA A 162 0.60 10.82 2.73
C ALA A 162 1.38 12.16 2.73
N GLN A 163 1.88 12.60 1.57
CA GLN A 163 2.57 13.86 1.40
C GLN A 163 1.65 15.06 1.71
N ALA A 164 0.43 15.07 1.17
CA ALA A 164 -0.55 16.13 1.39
C ALA A 164 -0.97 16.21 2.88
N MET A 165 -1.17 15.05 3.53
CA MET A 165 -1.44 14.99 4.98
C MET A 165 -0.27 15.57 5.78
N GLN A 166 0.97 15.24 5.44
CA GLN A 166 2.16 15.78 6.10
C GLN A 166 2.24 17.30 5.96
N TYR A 167 1.97 17.85 4.77
CA TYR A 167 1.92 19.31 4.55
C TYR A 167 0.81 19.99 5.35
N ALA A 168 -0.33 19.32 5.53
CA ALA A 168 -1.42 19.80 6.38
C ALA A 168 -1.14 19.61 7.90
N GLY A 169 0.03 19.10 8.29
CA GLY A 169 0.40 18.87 9.71
C GLY A 169 -0.30 17.66 10.33
N LEU A 170 -0.75 16.70 9.52
CA LEU A 170 -1.33 15.44 9.96
C LEU A 170 -0.27 14.33 9.95
N ASN A 171 -0.39 13.36 10.86
CA ASN A 171 0.54 12.24 10.93
C ASN A 171 -0.02 11.03 10.17
N TYR A 172 0.28 10.93 8.86
CA TYR A 172 -0.18 9.80 8.05
C TYR A 172 0.26 8.42 8.57
N GLN A 173 1.39 8.34 9.28
CA GLN A 173 1.91 7.08 9.83
C GLN A 173 1.05 6.54 10.99
N GLN A 174 0.31 7.41 11.67
CA GLN A 174 -0.57 7.04 12.79
C GLN A 174 -2.04 7.18 12.47
N ASP A 175 -2.39 8.14 11.63
CA ASP A 175 -3.77 8.59 11.42
C ASP A 175 -4.40 8.07 10.12
N LEU A 176 -3.59 7.49 9.20
CA LEU A 176 -4.06 6.92 7.92
C LEU A 176 -3.96 5.40 7.95
N HIS A 177 -5.00 4.72 7.48
CA HIS A 177 -4.92 3.32 7.08
C HIS A 177 -5.33 3.15 5.63
N VAL A 178 -4.57 2.37 4.88
CA VAL A 178 -4.76 2.18 3.44
C VAL A 178 -5.13 0.74 3.12
N THR A 179 -6.08 0.57 2.21
CA THR A 179 -6.28 -0.65 1.44
C THR A 179 -5.97 -0.32 -0.01
N ALA A 180 -4.91 -0.91 -0.55
CA ALA A 180 -4.46 -0.70 -1.92
C ALA A 180 -4.52 -2.01 -2.68
N GLN A 181 -5.07 -2.02 -3.89
CA GLN A 181 -5.20 -3.24 -4.69
C GLN A 181 -4.68 -3.00 -6.10
N ASP A 182 -4.01 -4.00 -6.67
CA ASP A 182 -3.65 -4.03 -8.08
C ASP A 182 -3.67 -5.46 -8.62
N ILE A 183 -3.87 -5.60 -9.94
CA ILE A 183 -3.90 -6.89 -10.63
C ILE A 183 -2.49 -7.38 -10.97
N ASP A 184 -1.52 -6.47 -11.08
CA ASP A 184 -0.13 -6.76 -11.42
C ASP A 184 0.71 -6.96 -10.13
N SER A 185 1.31 -8.14 -9.98
CA SER A 185 2.13 -8.47 -8.82
C SER A 185 3.33 -7.53 -8.64
N ARG A 186 3.91 -7.04 -9.73
CA ARG A 186 5.03 -6.11 -9.68
C ARG A 186 4.60 -4.74 -9.13
N ALA A 187 3.44 -4.24 -9.57
CA ALA A 187 2.84 -3.04 -9.02
C ALA A 187 2.57 -3.19 -7.52
N VAL A 188 1.99 -4.33 -7.11
CA VAL A 188 1.76 -4.67 -5.70
C VAL A 188 3.07 -4.65 -4.89
N HIS A 189 4.14 -5.26 -5.42
CA HIS A 189 5.43 -5.27 -4.73
C HIS A 189 6.05 -3.86 -4.64
N MET A 190 5.96 -3.04 -5.72
CA MET A 190 6.40 -1.64 -5.69
C MET A 190 5.66 -0.84 -4.62
N ALA A 191 4.33 -0.90 -4.63
CA ALA A 191 3.50 -0.22 -3.64
C ALA A 191 3.82 -0.70 -2.22
N TYR A 192 3.89 -2.01 -2.01
CA TYR A 192 4.19 -2.59 -0.70
C TYR A 192 5.55 -2.11 -0.15
N VAL A 193 6.60 -2.15 -0.98
CA VAL A 193 7.95 -1.72 -0.57
C VAL A 193 7.95 -0.24 -0.18
N GLN A 194 7.43 0.63 -1.04
CA GLN A 194 7.41 2.07 -0.78
C GLN A 194 6.58 2.41 0.47
N LEU A 195 5.37 1.87 0.59
CA LEU A 195 4.50 2.11 1.74
C LEU A 195 5.09 1.57 3.04
N SER A 196 5.80 0.43 2.97
CA SER A 196 6.50 -0.14 4.13
C SER A 196 7.64 0.76 4.60
N LEU A 197 8.49 1.24 3.69
CA LEU A 197 9.63 2.11 4.00
C LEU A 197 9.20 3.48 4.51
N MET A 198 8.08 4.02 4.01
CA MET A 198 7.49 5.27 4.51
C MET A 198 6.66 5.09 5.80
N HIS A 199 6.59 3.87 6.33
CA HIS A 199 5.81 3.53 7.51
C HIS A 199 4.32 3.86 7.38
N VAL A 200 3.73 3.64 6.21
CA VAL A 200 2.29 3.78 5.98
C VAL A 200 1.58 2.51 6.42
N PRO A 201 0.61 2.57 7.35
CA PRO A 201 -0.20 1.42 7.70
C PRO A 201 -1.10 1.02 6.52
N ALA A 202 -0.82 -0.14 5.90
CA ALA A 202 -1.53 -0.56 4.70
C ALA A 202 -1.70 -2.08 4.61
N ILE A 203 -2.75 -2.47 3.88
CA ILE A 203 -2.92 -3.79 3.29
C ILE A 203 -2.82 -3.59 1.78
N VAL A 204 -1.81 -4.20 1.15
CA VAL A 204 -1.66 -4.19 -0.30
C VAL A 204 -2.09 -5.54 -0.83
N ILE A 205 -3.02 -5.54 -1.77
CA ILE A 205 -3.73 -6.74 -2.23
C ILE A 205 -3.38 -7.00 -3.70
N LEU A 206 -2.92 -8.21 -3.98
CA LEU A 206 -2.86 -8.71 -5.34
C LEU A 206 -4.23 -9.28 -5.71
N GLY A 207 -4.91 -8.68 -6.68
CA GLY A 207 -6.24 -9.13 -7.06
C GLY A 207 -6.88 -8.29 -8.16
N ASN A 208 -8.06 -8.72 -8.60
CA ASN A 208 -8.84 -8.01 -9.61
C ASN A 208 -10.02 -7.31 -8.95
N THR A 209 -9.94 -6.00 -8.80
CA THR A 209 -10.99 -5.19 -8.16
C THR A 209 -12.34 -5.27 -8.90
N LEU A 210 -12.32 -5.31 -10.23
CA LEU A 210 -13.54 -5.39 -11.03
C LEU A 210 -14.24 -6.74 -10.88
N ALA A 211 -13.47 -7.81 -10.64
CA ALA A 211 -13.99 -9.16 -10.41
C ALA A 211 -14.22 -9.45 -8.91
N LEU A 212 -13.90 -8.51 -8.02
CA LEU A 212 -13.91 -8.69 -6.55
C LEU A 212 -13.05 -9.89 -6.11
N GLU A 213 -11.92 -10.10 -6.80
CA GLU A 213 -11.00 -11.20 -6.54
C GLU A 213 -9.79 -10.68 -5.76
N GLU A 214 -9.48 -11.35 -4.66
CA GLU A 214 -8.31 -11.11 -3.83
C GLU A 214 -7.50 -12.40 -3.75
N ARG A 215 -6.22 -12.35 -4.18
CA ARG A 215 -5.34 -13.53 -4.24
C ARG A 215 -4.32 -13.56 -3.11
N GLU A 216 -3.67 -12.41 -2.86
CA GLU A 216 -2.64 -12.27 -1.83
C GLU A 216 -2.80 -10.96 -1.08
N HIS A 217 -2.49 -11.02 0.23
CA HIS A 217 -2.50 -9.87 1.11
C HIS A 217 -1.10 -9.61 1.66
N TRP A 218 -0.63 -8.39 1.50
CA TRP A 218 0.64 -7.91 1.98
C TRP A 218 0.43 -6.83 3.04
N TYR A 219 0.68 -7.19 4.30
CA TYR A 219 0.52 -6.29 5.44
C TYR A 219 1.82 -5.53 5.67
N THR A 220 1.80 -4.19 5.61
CA THR A 220 3.00 -3.38 5.90
C THR A 220 3.44 -3.53 7.36
N PRO A 221 4.74 -3.33 7.67
CA PRO A 221 5.21 -3.33 9.06
C PRO A 221 4.40 -2.41 9.96
N ALA A 222 4.04 -1.21 9.49
CA ALA A 222 3.23 -0.26 10.23
C ALA A 222 1.82 -0.78 10.54
N HIS A 223 1.22 -1.58 9.63
CA HIS A 223 -0.06 -2.23 9.87
C HIS A 223 0.02 -3.23 11.01
N ILE A 224 1.03 -4.12 10.98
CA ILE A 224 1.20 -5.19 11.96
C ILE A 224 1.57 -4.61 13.34
N LEU A 225 2.62 -3.80 13.40
CA LEU A 225 3.15 -3.21 14.63
C LEU A 225 2.18 -2.20 15.26
N GLY A 226 1.36 -1.52 14.44
CA GLY A 226 0.34 -0.59 14.89
C GLY A 226 -0.99 -1.25 15.30
N PHE A 227 -1.07 -2.60 15.32
CA PHE A 227 -2.28 -3.35 15.68
C PHE A 227 -3.52 -2.94 14.88
N TRP A 228 -3.35 -2.62 13.59
CA TRP A 228 -4.42 -2.06 12.78
C TRP A 228 -5.60 -3.01 12.56
N ASN A 229 -5.38 -4.31 12.54
CA ASN A 229 -6.49 -5.28 12.50
C ASN A 229 -7.50 -5.07 13.65
N GLN A 230 -7.02 -4.70 14.84
CA GLN A 230 -7.90 -4.45 15.98
C GLN A 230 -8.62 -3.10 15.85
N LYS A 231 -7.91 -2.04 15.41
CA LYS A 231 -8.51 -0.71 15.16
C LYS A 231 -9.62 -0.79 14.12
N LEU A 232 -9.36 -1.47 13.01
CA LEU A 232 -10.31 -1.64 11.91
C LEU A 232 -11.55 -2.44 12.33
N ARG A 233 -11.38 -3.53 13.09
CA ARG A 233 -12.51 -4.33 13.61
C ARG A 233 -13.40 -3.55 14.59
N ARG A 234 -12.82 -2.71 15.45
CA ARG A 234 -13.58 -1.84 16.35
C ARG A 234 -14.24 -0.68 15.62
N GLY A 235 -13.67 -0.25 14.51
CA GLY A 235 -14.06 0.95 13.77
C GLY A 235 -13.51 2.26 14.36
N TYR A 236 -12.75 2.20 15.46
CA TYR A 236 -12.11 3.36 16.10
C TYR A 236 -10.81 2.96 16.82
N ALA A 237 -9.96 3.95 17.12
CA ALA A 237 -8.76 3.77 17.93
C ALA A 237 -9.06 4.05 19.41
N LEU A 238 -8.31 3.40 20.31
CA LEU A 238 -8.36 3.70 21.74
C LEU A 238 -7.93 5.15 22.00
N GLY A 239 -8.61 5.83 22.92
CA GLY A 239 -8.40 7.25 23.25
C GLY A 239 -9.10 8.23 22.30
N SER A 240 -9.82 7.76 21.27
CA SER A 240 -10.64 8.62 20.40
C SER A 240 -11.96 9.02 21.09
N ALA A 241 -12.66 10.02 20.53
CA ALA A 241 -13.98 10.41 21.05
C ALA A 241 -15.03 9.27 20.96
N MET A 242 -14.88 8.35 20.00
CA MET A 242 -15.73 7.16 19.90
C MET A 242 -15.45 6.12 21.00
N ASP A 243 -14.19 5.99 21.43
CA ASP A 243 -13.80 5.12 22.51
C ASP A 243 -14.38 5.57 23.86
N ALA A 244 -14.48 6.90 24.06
CA ALA A 244 -15.04 7.50 25.26
C ALA A 244 -16.58 7.43 25.36
N ARG A 245 -17.28 6.98 24.29
CA ARG A 245 -18.74 6.85 24.33
C ARG A 245 -19.13 5.60 25.15
N PRO A 246 -20.13 5.71 26.05
CA PRO A 246 -20.71 4.53 26.66
C PRO A 246 -21.18 3.56 25.57
N ALA A 247 -20.94 2.26 25.75
CA ALA A 247 -21.42 1.26 24.82
C ALA A 247 -22.94 1.44 24.64
N GLU A 248 -23.36 1.78 23.42
CA GLU A 248 -24.78 1.81 23.09
C GLU A 248 -25.33 0.39 23.36
N PRO A 249 -26.40 0.23 24.15
CA PRO A 249 -26.98 -1.10 24.37
C PRO A 249 -27.29 -1.69 22.99
N LEU A 250 -26.86 -2.93 22.77
CA LEU A 250 -27.12 -3.67 21.53
C LEU A 250 -28.60 -3.49 21.20
N ARG A 251 -28.92 -2.76 20.14
CA ARG A 251 -30.29 -2.72 19.61
C ARG A 251 -30.63 -4.15 19.26
N THR A 252 -31.49 -4.74 20.05
CA THR A 252 -32.11 -6.03 19.66
C THR A 252 -32.72 -5.80 18.29
N PRO A 253 -32.36 -6.61 17.30
CA PRO A 253 -33.00 -6.48 15.97
C PRO A 253 -34.53 -6.61 16.22
N PRO A 254 -35.34 -5.79 15.53
CA PRO A 254 -36.77 -5.90 15.63
C PRO A 254 -37.16 -7.36 15.41
N PRO A 255 -38.12 -7.92 16.18
CA PRO A 255 -38.55 -9.29 16.03
C PRO A 255 -38.88 -9.50 14.55
N ILE A 256 -38.26 -10.51 13.95
CA ILE A 256 -38.62 -10.95 12.60
C ILE A 256 -40.08 -11.38 12.68
N LEU A 257 -41.00 -10.55 12.18
CA LEU A 257 -42.38 -10.96 11.98
C LEU A 257 -42.37 -12.09 10.94
N ILE A 258 -42.33 -13.33 11.43
CA ILE A 258 -42.61 -14.49 10.58
C ILE A 258 -44.05 -14.33 10.17
N PRO A 259 -44.39 -14.10 8.87
CA PRO A 259 -45.75 -14.06 8.44
C PRO A 259 -46.41 -15.41 8.83
N SER A 260 -47.47 -15.34 9.61
CA SER A 260 -48.32 -16.52 9.88
C SER A 260 -48.68 -17.16 8.53
N PRO A 261 -48.58 -18.49 8.38
CA PRO A 261 -49.00 -19.15 7.17
C PRO A 261 -50.51 -18.91 7.00
N ALA A 262 -50.84 -17.90 6.18
CA ALA A 262 -52.20 -17.75 5.69
C ALA A 262 -52.53 -19.01 4.92
N ALA A 263 -53.61 -19.69 5.37
CA ALA A 263 -54.11 -20.88 4.72
C ALA A 263 -54.30 -20.63 3.23
N ALA A 264 -53.44 -21.26 2.44
CA ALA A 264 -53.61 -21.28 0.99
C ALA A 264 -54.89 -22.09 0.67
N LYS A 265 -55.98 -21.38 0.43
CA LYS A 265 -57.09 -21.94 -0.32
C LYS A 265 -56.62 -22.12 -1.75
N GLY A 266 -56.55 -23.39 -2.16
CA GLY A 266 -56.15 -23.74 -3.49
C GLY A 266 -57.17 -23.23 -4.52
N GLU A 267 -56.67 -22.48 -5.47
CA GLU A 267 -57.24 -22.41 -6.82
C GLU A 267 -56.16 -22.86 -7.81
N GLN A 268 -56.43 -24.05 -8.34
CA GLN A 268 -55.64 -24.66 -9.41
C GLN A 268 -56.03 -23.95 -10.72
N MET A 269 -55.20 -23.04 -11.19
CA MET A 269 -55.37 -22.50 -12.54
C MET A 269 -54.80 -23.50 -13.55
N ALA A 270 -55.70 -24.03 -14.38
CA ALA A 270 -55.38 -24.86 -15.53
C ALA A 270 -54.60 -24.07 -16.55
N LEU A 271 -53.46 -24.60 -16.99
CA LEU A 271 -52.72 -24.21 -18.17
C LEU A 271 -53.34 -24.88 -19.41
N PHE A 272 -53.78 -24.05 -20.36
CA PHE A 272 -53.78 -24.37 -21.78
C PHE A 272 -52.84 -23.42 -22.53
#